data_54a91dac58f08c2bec5f0813605b43ba
#
_entry.id   54a91dac58f08c2bec5f0813605b43ba
#
_cell.length_a   1.000
_cell.length_b   1.000
_cell.length_c   1.000
_cell.angle_alpha   90.00
_cell.angle_beta   90.00
_cell.angle_gamma   90.00
#
_symmetry.space_group_name_H-M   'P 1'
#
loop_
_entity.id
_entity.type
_entity.pdbx_description
1 polymer ?
#
loop_
_entity_poly.entity_id
_entity_poly.type
_entity_poly.pdbx_seq_one_letter_code
_entity_poly.pdbx_strand_id
1 'polypeptide(L)'
;MTVLDASTQPFLFPEPLREGVILARPNRFIMDVDFGDGAPVRCHCPAVSRIGGLDLAGRPSLVYDPHNAKRKMPLTVEAYSLQRPDDPDKRWIGINQNASNRYVEHFLRGGAFAAITDPVHDVRREVPLGDSRLDFLVNGDLYLEVKTPLVQMQTEIPPYVPRLPETPFSS
;
A
#
# COMPACT_ATOMS: atom_id res chain seq x y z
N MET A 1 19.13 -15.85 -2.13
CA MET A 1 17.71 -16.23 -2.03
C MET A 1 17.45 -16.46 -0.55
N THR A 2 16.96 -15.45 0.16
CA THR A 2 16.66 -15.57 1.60
C THR A 2 15.39 -16.41 1.69
N VAL A 3 15.49 -17.58 2.31
CA VAL A 3 14.35 -18.39 2.65
C VAL A 3 13.50 -17.57 3.61
N LEU A 4 12.34 -17.11 3.18
CA LEU A 4 11.36 -16.55 4.09
C LEU A 4 11.01 -17.64 5.09
N ASP A 5 11.21 -17.38 6.36
CA ASP A 5 10.88 -18.30 7.44
C ASP A 5 9.40 -18.69 7.28
N ALA A 6 9.13 -19.98 7.39
CA ALA A 6 7.78 -20.56 7.24
C ALA A 6 6.75 -20.01 8.26
N SER A 7 7.19 -19.20 9.22
CA SER A 7 6.34 -18.56 10.22
C SER A 7 5.56 -17.37 9.69
N THR A 8 6.00 -16.74 8.56
CA THR A 8 5.36 -15.52 8.06
C THR A 8 4.47 -15.84 6.86
N GLN A 9 3.18 -16.01 7.11
CA GLN A 9 2.19 -16.20 6.06
C GLN A 9 2.04 -14.91 5.23
N PRO A 10 1.96 -15.00 3.88
CA PRO A 10 1.72 -13.84 3.05
C PRO A 10 0.36 -13.20 3.37
N PHE A 11 0.28 -11.89 3.25
CA PHE A 11 -1.02 -11.20 3.29
C PHE A 11 -1.77 -11.51 1.99
N LEU A 12 -2.97 -12.05 2.11
CA LEU A 12 -3.84 -12.35 0.98
C LEU A 12 -5.06 -11.44 1.01
N PHE A 13 -5.44 -10.92 -0.15
CA PHE A 13 -6.74 -10.28 -0.30
C PHE A 13 -7.85 -11.34 -0.24
N PRO A 14 -9.02 -11.02 0.34
CA PRO A 14 -10.15 -11.96 0.35
C PRO A 14 -10.60 -12.38 -1.05
N GLU A 15 -10.51 -11.45 -2.00
CA GLU A 15 -10.83 -11.66 -3.41
C GLU A 15 -9.62 -11.33 -4.28
N PRO A 16 -9.48 -11.96 -5.44
CA PRO A 16 -8.41 -11.65 -6.39
C PRO A 16 -8.44 -10.18 -6.82
N LEU A 17 -7.27 -9.58 -6.93
CA LEU A 17 -7.13 -8.27 -7.54
C LEU A 17 -7.36 -8.37 -9.04
N ARG A 18 -8.08 -7.39 -9.60
CA ARG A 18 -8.30 -7.29 -11.04
C ARG A 18 -7.30 -6.32 -11.65
N GLU A 19 -6.64 -6.75 -12.72
CA GLU A 19 -5.76 -5.88 -13.48
C GLU A 19 -6.56 -5.02 -14.46
N GLY A 20 -6.16 -3.74 -14.60
CA GLY A 20 -6.69 -2.79 -15.57
C GLY A 20 -5.66 -1.73 -15.91
N VAL A 21 -5.95 -0.88 -16.89
CA VAL A 21 -5.07 0.20 -17.35
C VAL A 21 -5.63 1.54 -16.88
N ILE A 22 -4.81 2.34 -16.21
CA ILE A 22 -5.17 3.69 -15.79
C ILE A 22 -5.28 4.58 -17.03
N LEU A 23 -6.44 5.17 -17.27
CA LEU A 23 -6.64 6.13 -18.36
C LEU A 23 -6.36 7.56 -17.91
N ALA A 24 -6.79 7.90 -16.68
CA ALA A 24 -6.62 9.24 -16.13
C ALA A 24 -6.67 9.21 -14.60
N ARG A 25 -6.08 10.24 -13.99
CA ARG A 25 -6.26 10.59 -12.57
C ARG A 25 -6.81 12.00 -12.47
N PRO A 26 -8.14 12.18 -12.59
CA PRO A 26 -8.79 13.49 -12.61
C PRO A 26 -8.52 14.32 -11.36
N ASN A 27 -8.35 13.65 -10.22
CA ASN A 27 -7.93 14.26 -8.96
C ASN A 27 -7.24 13.23 -8.05
N ARG A 28 -6.80 13.68 -6.87
CA ARG A 28 -6.05 12.82 -5.92
C ARG A 28 -6.82 11.58 -5.42
N PHE A 29 -8.15 11.58 -5.50
CA PHE A 29 -9.01 10.53 -4.94
C PHE A 29 -9.60 9.59 -5.99
N ILE A 30 -9.44 9.89 -7.29
CA ILE A 30 -10.10 9.20 -8.38
C ILE A 30 -9.10 8.78 -9.45
N MET A 31 -9.22 7.54 -9.90
CA MET A 31 -8.60 7.02 -11.11
C MET A 31 -9.68 6.41 -12.02
N ASP A 32 -9.64 6.75 -13.29
CA ASP A 32 -10.46 6.11 -14.31
C ASP A 32 -9.64 4.95 -14.90
N VAL A 33 -10.16 3.72 -14.78
CA VAL A 33 -9.46 2.48 -15.13
C VAL A 33 -10.24 1.73 -16.20
N ASP A 34 -9.55 1.33 -17.25
CA ASP A 34 -10.07 0.46 -18.30
C ASP A 34 -9.71 -0.99 -18.00
N PHE A 35 -10.70 -1.87 -18.01
CA PHE A 35 -10.52 -3.30 -17.80
C PHE A 35 -10.61 -4.11 -19.11
N GLY A 36 -10.81 -3.42 -20.25
CA GLY A 36 -10.88 -4.04 -21.55
C GLY A 36 -12.21 -4.76 -21.85
N ASP A 37 -13.23 -4.62 -21.00
CA ASP A 37 -14.51 -5.33 -21.09
C ASP A 37 -15.74 -4.39 -21.09
N GLY A 38 -15.55 -3.12 -21.30
CA GLY A 38 -16.64 -2.15 -21.32
C GLY A 38 -16.18 -0.71 -21.21
N ALA A 39 -17.02 0.15 -20.66
CA ALA A 39 -16.66 1.52 -20.38
C ALA A 39 -15.68 1.59 -19.19
N PRO A 40 -14.77 2.58 -19.20
CA PRO A 40 -13.87 2.81 -18.08
C PRO A 40 -14.62 2.98 -16.76
N VAL A 41 -14.06 2.41 -15.69
CA VAL A 41 -14.67 2.45 -14.36
C VAL A 41 -13.93 3.47 -13.50
N ARG A 42 -14.71 4.31 -12.82
CA ARG A 42 -14.18 5.25 -11.84
C ARG A 42 -13.88 4.55 -10.53
N CYS A 43 -12.58 4.48 -10.17
CA CYS A 43 -12.06 3.81 -9.00
C CYS A 43 -11.59 4.82 -7.94
N HIS A 44 -11.73 4.46 -6.67
CA HIS A 44 -11.13 5.21 -5.57
C HIS A 44 -9.61 5.07 -5.58
N CYS A 45 -8.89 6.20 -5.53
CA CYS A 45 -7.45 6.25 -5.35
C CYS A 45 -7.16 6.64 -3.88
N PRO A 46 -6.68 5.73 -3.04
CA PRO A 46 -6.46 6.01 -1.62
C PRO A 46 -5.14 6.72 -1.32
N ALA A 47 -4.36 7.05 -2.34
CA ALA A 47 -3.13 7.83 -2.19
C ALA A 47 -3.46 9.31 -2.02
N VAL A 48 -3.35 9.84 -0.81
CA VAL A 48 -3.67 11.24 -0.49
C VAL A 48 -2.65 12.22 -1.05
N SER A 49 -1.39 11.80 -1.21
CA SER A 49 -0.28 12.59 -1.72
C SER A 49 -0.13 12.51 -3.25
N ARG A 50 0.76 13.35 -3.78
CA ARG A 50 1.24 13.18 -5.16
C ARG A 50 1.97 11.85 -5.27
N ILE A 51 1.64 11.05 -6.30
CA ILE A 51 2.33 9.80 -6.57
C ILE A 51 3.57 10.16 -7.40
N GLY A 52 4.66 10.56 -6.72
CA GLY A 52 5.96 10.81 -7.31
C GLY A 52 6.04 11.81 -8.47
N GLY A 53 4.98 12.57 -8.76
CA GLY A 53 4.91 13.43 -9.94
C GLY A 53 4.84 12.66 -11.27
N LEU A 54 4.58 11.36 -11.23
CA LEU A 54 4.51 10.49 -12.41
C LEU A 54 3.19 10.66 -13.17
N ASP A 55 3.28 10.61 -14.49
CA ASP A 55 2.12 10.36 -15.33
C ASP A 55 1.78 8.87 -15.28
N LEU A 56 0.59 8.58 -14.76
CA LEU A 56 0.09 7.22 -14.62
C LEU A 56 -0.80 6.78 -15.79
N ALA A 57 -1.11 7.67 -16.73
CA ALA A 57 -1.90 7.32 -17.90
C ALA A 57 -1.20 6.21 -18.72
N GLY A 58 -1.97 5.20 -19.12
CA GLY A 58 -1.46 4.02 -19.83
C GLY A 58 -0.72 3.00 -18.93
N ARG A 59 -0.66 3.22 -17.62
CA ARG A 59 0.02 2.28 -16.70
C ARG A 59 -0.94 1.21 -16.17
N PRO A 60 -0.45 -0.04 -16.01
CA PRO A 60 -1.23 -1.09 -15.36
C PRO A 60 -1.52 -0.77 -13.91
N SER A 61 -2.69 -1.18 -13.44
CA SER A 61 -3.09 -1.09 -12.03
C SER A 61 -3.69 -2.39 -11.54
N LEU A 62 -3.56 -2.65 -10.26
CA LEU A 62 -4.30 -3.70 -9.54
C LEU A 62 -5.41 -3.05 -8.74
N VAL A 63 -6.62 -3.55 -8.93
CA VAL A 63 -7.83 -2.98 -8.38
C VAL A 63 -8.57 -4.03 -7.54
N TYR A 64 -8.98 -3.62 -6.35
CA TYR A 64 -9.72 -4.44 -5.39
C TYR A 64 -11.19 -4.04 -5.33
N ASP A 65 -12.09 -5.01 -5.33
CA ASP A 65 -13.50 -4.83 -5.02
C ASP A 65 -13.77 -5.25 -3.57
N PRO A 66 -14.03 -4.30 -2.65
CA PRO A 66 -14.40 -4.62 -1.28
C PRO A 66 -15.85 -5.08 -1.12
N HIS A 67 -16.63 -5.25 -2.20
CA HIS A 67 -18.04 -5.61 -2.21
C HIS A 67 -18.91 -4.78 -1.25
N ASN A 68 -18.62 -3.48 -1.14
CA ASN A 68 -19.33 -2.58 -0.24
C ASN A 68 -20.28 -1.65 -1.01
N ALA A 69 -21.54 -2.02 -1.06
CA ALA A 69 -22.60 -1.28 -1.78
C ALA A 69 -22.84 0.16 -1.26
N LYS A 70 -22.33 0.51 -0.06
CA LYS A 70 -22.46 1.87 0.51
C LYS A 70 -21.43 2.85 -0.06
N ARG A 71 -20.43 2.37 -0.80
CA ARG A 71 -19.37 3.22 -1.36
C ARG A 71 -19.82 3.86 -2.67
N LYS A 72 -19.54 5.15 -2.84
CA LYS A 72 -19.75 5.87 -4.11
C LYS A 72 -18.91 5.31 -5.25
N MET A 73 -17.69 4.88 -4.94
CA MET A 73 -16.78 4.22 -5.87
C MET A 73 -16.57 2.80 -5.34
N PRO A 74 -17.09 1.79 -6.03
CA PRO A 74 -17.07 0.41 -5.54
C PRO A 74 -15.66 -0.13 -5.48
N LEU A 75 -14.81 0.23 -6.44
CA LEU A 75 -13.48 -0.31 -6.62
C LEU A 75 -12.40 0.60 -6.03
N THR A 76 -11.28 0.01 -5.59
CA THR A 76 -10.11 0.71 -5.03
C THR A 76 -8.85 0.30 -5.78
N VAL A 77 -8.04 1.27 -6.21
CA VAL A 77 -6.73 1.00 -6.79
C VAL A 77 -5.75 0.70 -5.66
N GLU A 78 -5.22 -0.52 -5.62
CA GLU A 78 -4.28 -0.98 -4.61
C GLU A 78 -2.82 -0.75 -5.00
N ALA A 79 -2.51 -0.93 -6.30
CA ALA A 79 -1.16 -0.79 -6.81
C ALA A 79 -1.16 -0.35 -8.29
N TYR A 80 -0.01 0.14 -8.75
CA TYR A 80 0.26 0.37 -10.17
C TYR A 80 1.63 -0.20 -10.55
N SER A 81 1.91 -0.29 -11.86
CA SER A 81 3.22 -0.69 -12.36
C SER A 81 3.79 0.36 -13.30
N LEU A 82 5.11 0.48 -13.34
CA LEU A 82 5.81 1.32 -14.33
C LEU A 82 6.09 0.58 -15.64
N GLN A 83 5.94 -0.75 -15.63
CA GLN A 83 6.05 -1.57 -16.83
C GLN A 83 4.84 -1.33 -17.76
N ARG A 84 4.93 -1.89 -18.97
CA ARG A 84 3.84 -1.82 -19.94
C ARG A 84 2.70 -2.77 -19.58
N PRO A 85 1.46 -2.51 -20.02
CA PRO A 85 0.34 -3.42 -19.76
C PRO A 85 0.54 -4.85 -20.26
N ASP A 86 1.29 -5.02 -21.37
CA ASP A 86 1.61 -6.30 -22.01
C ASP A 86 2.86 -6.99 -21.44
N ASP A 87 3.56 -6.39 -20.48
CA ASP A 87 4.73 -6.98 -19.84
C ASP A 87 4.28 -8.13 -18.87
N PRO A 88 4.82 -9.35 -19.02
CA PRO A 88 4.49 -10.46 -18.14
C PRO A 88 5.11 -10.31 -16.74
N ASP A 89 6.21 -9.55 -16.60
CA ASP A 89 7.00 -9.44 -15.37
C ASP A 89 6.80 -8.09 -14.67
N LYS A 90 5.54 -7.67 -14.54
CA LYS A 90 5.19 -6.42 -13.87
C LYS A 90 5.62 -6.40 -12.40
N ARG A 91 6.29 -5.31 -12.01
CA ARG A 91 6.57 -4.99 -10.61
C ARG A 91 5.51 -4.02 -10.09
N TRP A 92 4.89 -4.36 -9.00
CA TRP A 92 3.76 -3.62 -8.45
C TRP A 92 4.21 -2.68 -7.33
N ILE A 93 3.76 -1.45 -7.40
CA ILE A 93 4.00 -0.40 -6.40
C ILE A 93 2.68 -0.14 -5.69
N GLY A 94 2.60 -0.53 -4.42
CA GLY A 94 1.42 -0.31 -3.59
C GLY A 94 1.18 1.17 -3.33
N ILE A 95 -0.06 1.62 -3.51
CA ILE A 95 -0.45 3.03 -3.28
C ILE A 95 -1.58 3.19 -2.27
N ASN A 96 -2.16 2.10 -1.80
CA ASN A 96 -3.20 2.17 -0.80
C ASN A 96 -2.60 2.39 0.60
N GLN A 97 -2.43 3.66 0.96
CA GLN A 97 -1.92 4.04 2.28
C GLN A 97 -2.79 3.50 3.43
N ASN A 98 -4.11 3.39 3.22
CA ASN A 98 -5.02 2.82 4.21
C ASN A 98 -4.85 1.30 4.38
N ALA A 99 -4.25 0.62 3.41
CA ALA A 99 -3.95 -0.80 3.50
C ALA A 99 -2.67 -1.10 4.29
N SER A 100 -1.75 -0.13 4.40
CA SER A 100 -0.46 -0.32 5.08
C SER A 100 -0.63 -0.81 6.50
N ASN A 101 -1.58 -0.24 7.25
CA ASN A 101 -1.86 -0.67 8.62
C ASN A 101 -2.38 -2.11 8.69
N ARG A 102 -3.14 -2.57 7.70
CA ARG A 102 -3.59 -3.98 7.63
C ARG A 102 -2.40 -4.92 7.38
N TYR A 103 -1.47 -4.51 6.52
CA TYR A 103 -0.27 -5.31 6.24
C TYR A 103 0.64 -5.37 7.45
N VAL A 104 0.91 -4.23 8.09
CA VAL A 104 1.74 -4.16 9.30
C VAL A 104 1.13 -5.02 10.42
N GLU A 105 -0.17 -4.92 10.67
CA GLU A 105 -0.85 -5.74 11.68
C GLU A 105 -0.73 -7.24 11.38
N HIS A 106 -0.97 -7.64 10.13
CA HIS A 106 -0.84 -9.04 9.71
C HIS A 106 0.56 -9.59 9.98
N PHE A 107 1.59 -8.85 9.60
CA PHE A 107 2.97 -9.26 9.78
C PHE A 107 3.45 -9.16 11.24
N LEU A 108 2.94 -8.20 12.03
CA LEU A 108 3.16 -8.16 13.48
C LEU A 108 2.66 -9.45 14.14
N ARG A 109 1.39 -9.80 13.90
CA ARG A 109 0.79 -11.02 14.44
C ARG A 109 1.43 -12.31 13.94
N GLY A 110 2.01 -12.28 12.74
CA GLY A 110 2.75 -13.39 12.13
C GLY A 110 4.21 -13.51 12.61
N GLY A 111 4.68 -12.61 13.50
CA GLY A 111 6.05 -12.68 14.06
C GLY A 111 7.15 -12.16 13.12
N ALA A 112 6.79 -11.48 12.01
CA ALA A 112 7.78 -10.95 11.06
C ALA A 112 8.66 -9.82 11.65
N PHE A 113 8.26 -9.23 12.76
CA PHE A 113 8.97 -8.15 13.42
C PHE A 113 9.80 -8.60 14.64
N ALA A 114 10.18 -9.87 14.70
CA ALA A 114 10.96 -10.43 15.80
C ALA A 114 12.32 -9.73 16.04
N ALA A 115 12.81 -8.96 15.06
CA ALA A 115 14.04 -8.17 15.22
C ALA A 115 13.84 -6.88 16.05
N ILE A 116 12.58 -6.42 16.21
CA ILE A 116 12.28 -5.14 16.88
C ILE A 116 11.33 -5.28 18.07
N THR A 117 10.74 -6.43 18.28
CA THR A 117 9.82 -6.70 19.39
C THR A 117 9.90 -8.15 19.82
N ASP A 118 9.62 -8.41 21.10
CA ASP A 118 9.38 -9.76 21.63
C ASP A 118 8.19 -10.42 20.92
N PRO A 119 7.98 -11.74 21.09
CA PRO A 119 6.82 -12.41 20.52
C PRO A 119 5.53 -11.63 20.78
N VAL A 120 4.83 -11.31 19.69
CA VAL A 120 3.64 -10.45 19.73
C VAL A 120 2.47 -11.24 20.29
N HIS A 121 1.89 -10.77 21.39
CA HIS A 121 0.71 -11.36 22.03
C HIS A 121 -0.47 -10.39 22.14
N ASP A 122 -0.21 -9.07 22.10
CA ASP A 122 -1.24 -8.04 22.06
C ASP A 122 -0.93 -6.98 20.98
N VAL A 123 -1.92 -6.66 20.16
CA VAL A 123 -1.85 -5.56 19.17
C VAL A 123 -3.12 -4.75 19.27
N ARG A 124 -3.01 -3.50 19.69
CA ARG A 124 -4.09 -2.52 19.73
C ARG A 124 -3.88 -1.47 18.66
N ARG A 125 -4.96 -1.06 17.98
CA ARG A 125 -4.93 -0.06 16.91
C ARG A 125 -5.40 1.29 17.41
N GLU A 126 -4.96 2.35 16.72
CA GLU A 126 -5.45 3.71 16.91
C GLU A 126 -5.35 4.17 18.37
N VAL A 127 -4.20 3.99 19.00
CA VAL A 127 -4.01 4.22 20.44
C VAL A 127 -3.62 5.66 20.71
N PRO A 128 -4.30 6.37 21.62
CA PRO A 128 -3.93 7.72 21.99
C PRO A 128 -2.60 7.74 22.76
N LEU A 129 -1.75 8.72 22.44
CA LEU A 129 -0.52 9.02 23.17
C LEU A 129 -0.36 10.54 23.25
N GLY A 130 -0.67 11.13 24.41
CA GLY A 130 -0.77 12.59 24.55
C GLY A 130 -1.84 13.16 23.61
N ASP A 131 -1.46 14.16 22.82
CA ASP A 131 -2.33 14.79 21.82
C ASP A 131 -2.34 14.07 20.47
N SER A 132 -1.58 13.00 20.33
CA SER A 132 -1.46 12.20 19.12
C SER A 132 -2.24 10.88 19.22
N ARG A 133 -2.53 10.30 18.05
CA ARG A 133 -3.07 8.95 17.94
C ARG A 133 -2.12 8.16 17.05
N LEU A 134 -1.53 7.11 17.60
CA LEU A 134 -0.58 6.24 16.92
C LEU A 134 -1.28 5.00 16.36
N ASP A 135 -0.75 4.48 15.26
CA ASP A 135 -1.37 3.38 14.52
C ASP A 135 -1.47 2.10 15.35
N PHE A 136 -0.43 1.78 16.14
CA PHE A 136 -0.40 0.57 16.96
C PHE A 136 0.27 0.77 18.31
N LEU A 137 -0.20 -0.02 19.29
CA LEU A 137 0.51 -0.34 20.51
C LEU A 137 0.64 -1.87 20.59
N VAL A 138 1.87 -2.35 20.64
CA VAL A 138 2.22 -3.78 20.67
C VAL A 138 2.68 -4.14 22.08
N ASN A 139 2.19 -5.24 22.62
CA ASN A 139 2.55 -5.79 23.94
C ASN A 139 2.39 -4.82 25.12
N GLY A 140 1.74 -3.67 24.90
CA GLY A 140 1.51 -2.65 25.93
C GLY A 140 2.62 -1.62 26.12
N ASP A 141 3.72 -1.73 25.40
CA ASP A 141 4.90 -0.88 25.57
C ASP A 141 5.51 -0.32 24.27
N LEU A 142 5.36 -1.00 23.13
CA LEU A 142 5.89 -0.54 21.85
C LEU A 142 4.83 0.20 21.03
N TYR A 143 4.99 1.51 20.90
CA TYR A 143 4.16 2.33 20.00
C TYR A 143 4.73 2.35 18.60
N LEU A 144 3.89 2.16 17.57
CA LEU A 144 4.28 2.20 16.17
C LEU A 144 3.42 3.20 15.39
N GLU A 145 4.08 3.94 14.52
CA GLU A 145 3.47 4.80 13.52
C GLU A 145 3.88 4.32 12.12
N VAL A 146 2.91 4.05 11.26
CA VAL A 146 3.13 3.56 9.90
C VAL A 146 3.13 4.72 8.92
N LYS A 147 4.21 4.86 8.16
CA LYS A 147 4.31 5.85 7.09
C LYS A 147 4.50 5.16 5.75
N THR A 148 3.74 5.62 4.74
CA THR A 148 3.83 5.12 3.37
C THR A 148 4.26 6.26 2.45
N PRO A 149 5.56 6.54 2.34
CA PRO A 149 6.05 7.56 1.43
C PRO A 149 5.93 7.07 -0.02
N LEU A 150 5.28 7.85 -0.87
CA LEU A 150 5.16 7.61 -2.31
C LEU A 150 6.02 8.64 -3.05
N VAL A 151 7.33 8.56 -2.86
CA VAL A 151 8.32 9.45 -3.49
C VAL A 151 9.18 8.65 -4.45
N GLN A 152 9.37 9.15 -5.68
CA GLN A 152 10.32 8.59 -6.60
C GLN A 152 11.71 8.99 -6.13
N MET A 153 12.53 8.00 -5.79
CA MET A 153 13.94 8.24 -5.50
C MET A 153 14.71 8.38 -6.80
N GLN A 154 15.37 9.52 -6.98
CA GLN A 154 16.15 9.83 -8.20
C GLN A 154 17.57 9.26 -8.19
N THR A 155 17.99 8.67 -7.08
CA THR A 155 19.37 8.18 -6.89
C THR A 155 19.38 6.65 -6.84
N GLU A 156 20.32 6.03 -7.55
CA GLU A 156 20.65 4.62 -7.35
C GLU A 156 21.27 4.46 -5.95
N ILE A 157 20.48 3.88 -5.04
CA ILE A 157 20.94 3.57 -3.70
C ILE A 157 21.35 2.10 -3.69
N PRO A 158 22.59 1.77 -3.28
CA PRO A 158 23.02 0.39 -3.15
C PRO A 158 22.04 -0.42 -2.29
N PRO A 159 21.78 -1.69 -2.63
CA PRO A 159 20.74 -2.49 -1.93
C PRO A 159 20.98 -2.68 -0.44
N TYR A 160 22.21 -2.54 0.02
CA TYR A 160 22.61 -2.67 1.43
C TYR A 160 22.50 -1.37 2.25
N VAL A 161 22.20 -0.25 1.59
CA VAL A 161 21.99 1.03 2.28
C VAL A 161 20.53 1.15 2.67
N PRO A 162 20.22 1.34 3.96
CA PRO A 162 18.86 1.64 4.39
C PRO A 162 18.34 2.88 3.67
N ARG A 163 17.21 2.77 2.98
CA ARG A 163 16.56 3.91 2.36
C ARG A 163 15.77 4.63 3.44
N LEU A 164 16.21 5.83 3.79
CA LEU A 164 15.39 6.77 4.53
C LEU A 164 14.59 7.55 3.49
N PRO A 165 13.29 7.33 3.38
CA PRO A 165 12.48 8.10 2.45
C PRO A 165 12.45 9.57 2.90
N GLU A 166 12.62 10.50 1.96
CA GLU A 166 12.22 11.87 2.19
C GLU A 166 10.72 11.87 2.43
N THR A 167 10.33 12.12 3.66
CA THR A 167 8.92 12.21 3.98
C THR A 167 8.38 13.56 3.52
N PRO A 168 7.15 13.64 2.97
CA PRO A 168 6.53 14.91 2.62
C PRO A 168 6.23 15.81 3.83
N PHE A 169 6.70 15.44 5.01
CA PHE A 169 6.51 16.14 6.28
C PHE A 169 7.78 16.81 6.81
N SER A 170 8.89 16.75 6.07
CA SER A 170 10.03 17.62 6.32
C SER A 170 9.75 19.01 5.75
N SER A 171 9.02 19.82 6.44
CA SER A 171 9.03 21.28 6.28
C SER A 171 9.71 21.89 7.48
#